data_c88fc911a3f11328a3c522a5d2182dcc
#
_entry.id   c88fc911a3f11328a3c522a5d2182dcc
#
_cell.length_a   1.000
_cell.length_b   1.000
_cell.length_c   1.000
_cell.angle_alpha   90.00
_cell.angle_beta   90.00
_cell.angle_gamma   90.00
#
_symmetry.space_group_name_H-M   'P 1'
#
loop_
_entity.id
_entity.type
_entity.pdbx_description
1 polymer ?
#
loop_
_entity_poly.entity_id
_entity_poly.type
_entity_poly.pdbx_seq_one_letter_code
_entity_poly.pdbx_strand_id
1 'polypeptide(L)'
;MGKKIQKEMNAQKQRFINGCLKKDITSNEAHTIFELLSKFADYGFNKSHAAAYAVIAFQTAYLKTHYPIEFFAASMSLDINNTDKISIFQQELMRLKIKLAPPSVNYSGPNFLRNNDSILYALGAIKNVGIESMKDLYNERNENGNFHDLNDFINRNNTSVINKKTIEALSCAGAFDEFNVSRAAVFCLLYTSPSPRDTIR
;
A
#
# COMPACT_ATOMS: atom_id res chain seq x y z
N MET A 1 -7.61 19.04 21.13
CA MET A 1 -8.35 18.98 22.41
C MET A 1 -8.12 17.61 23.03
N GLY A 2 -7.46 17.56 24.20
CA GLY A 2 -7.13 16.32 24.89
C GLY A 2 -8.33 15.68 25.57
N LYS A 3 -8.12 14.49 26.12
CA LYS A 3 -9.12 13.76 26.91
C LYS A 3 -9.71 14.67 28.01
N LYS A 4 -11.04 14.76 28.07
CA LYS A 4 -11.73 15.46 29.11
C LYS A 4 -11.43 14.82 30.47
N ILE A 5 -10.74 15.55 31.31
CA ILE A 5 -10.56 15.17 32.72
C ILE A 5 -11.58 15.97 33.50
N GLN A 6 -12.65 15.31 33.97
CA GLN A 6 -13.77 15.96 34.66
C GLN A 6 -13.31 16.82 35.83
N LYS A 7 -12.28 16.38 36.54
CA LYS A 7 -11.67 17.12 37.65
C LYS A 7 -11.10 18.47 37.22
N GLU A 8 -10.42 18.51 36.06
CA GLU A 8 -9.85 19.75 35.51
C GLU A 8 -10.94 20.70 34.99
N MET A 9 -11.98 20.15 34.34
CA MET A 9 -13.11 20.94 33.87
C MET A 9 -13.83 21.63 35.04
N ASN A 10 -14.08 20.90 36.12
CA ASN A 10 -14.70 21.46 37.31
C ASN A 10 -13.84 22.54 37.98
N ALA A 11 -12.52 22.34 38.02
CA ALA A 11 -11.58 23.33 38.57
C ALA A 11 -11.55 24.63 37.72
N GLN A 12 -11.69 24.53 36.39
CA GLN A 12 -11.69 25.69 35.49
C GLN A 12 -13.05 26.41 35.44
N LYS A 13 -14.17 25.75 35.83
CA LYS A 13 -15.53 26.32 35.78
C LYS A 13 -15.61 27.63 36.57
N GLN A 14 -15.16 27.63 37.81
CA GLN A 14 -15.23 28.82 38.67
C GLN A 14 -14.35 29.96 38.15
N ARG A 15 -13.17 29.63 37.66
CA ARG A 15 -12.24 30.60 37.04
C ARG A 15 -12.84 31.25 35.79
N PHE A 16 -13.51 30.45 34.93
CA PHE A 16 -14.19 30.93 33.74
C PHE A 16 -15.32 31.91 34.09
N ILE A 17 -16.21 31.49 35.02
CA ILE A 17 -17.35 32.33 35.47
C ILE A 17 -16.85 33.65 36.05
N ASN A 18 -15.83 33.60 36.91
CA ASN A 18 -15.26 34.82 37.51
C ASN A 18 -14.63 35.72 36.44
N GLY A 19 -14.04 35.14 35.37
CA GLY A 19 -13.53 35.89 34.25
C GLY A 19 -14.62 36.58 33.41
N CYS A 20 -15.75 35.91 33.22
CA CYS A 20 -16.93 36.46 32.55
C CYS A 20 -17.55 37.61 33.29
N LEU A 21 -17.73 37.47 34.61
CA LEU A 21 -18.26 38.54 35.47
C LEU A 21 -17.43 39.82 35.46
N LYS A 22 -16.10 39.71 35.34
CA LYS A 22 -15.20 40.86 35.19
C LYS A 22 -15.34 41.61 33.87
N LYS A 23 -16.04 41.01 32.89
CA LYS A 23 -16.29 41.56 31.55
C LYS A 23 -17.78 41.86 31.34
N ASP A 24 -18.53 42.12 32.42
CA ASP A 24 -19.93 42.46 32.41
C ASP A 24 -20.87 41.42 31.80
N ILE A 25 -20.41 40.17 31.71
CA ILE A 25 -21.24 39.03 31.30
C ILE A 25 -21.95 38.50 32.55
N THR A 26 -23.25 38.32 32.47
CA THR A 26 -24.06 37.87 33.64
C THR A 26 -23.69 36.43 34.04
N SER A 27 -23.86 36.09 35.30
CA SER A 27 -23.59 34.75 35.83
C SER A 27 -24.34 33.65 35.05
N ASN A 28 -25.59 33.94 34.68
CA ASN A 28 -26.43 32.99 33.93
C ASN A 28 -25.88 32.71 32.54
N GLU A 29 -25.48 33.75 31.82
CA GLU A 29 -24.83 33.62 30.50
C GLU A 29 -23.50 32.87 30.59
N ALA A 30 -22.68 33.21 31.62
CA ALA A 30 -21.40 32.53 31.84
C ALA A 30 -21.58 31.02 32.10
N HIS A 31 -22.60 30.65 32.91
CA HIS A 31 -22.93 29.24 33.13
C HIS A 31 -23.38 28.55 31.84
N THR A 32 -24.27 29.15 31.06
CA THR A 32 -24.76 28.62 29.78
C THR A 32 -23.61 28.40 28.79
N ILE A 33 -22.71 29.38 28.66
CA ILE A 33 -21.54 29.28 27.79
C ILE A 33 -20.62 28.14 28.26
N PHE A 34 -20.36 28.03 29.58
CA PHE A 34 -19.51 26.95 30.08
C PHE A 34 -20.13 25.56 29.88
N GLU A 35 -21.43 25.41 30.00
CA GLU A 35 -22.13 24.16 29.71
C GLU A 35 -22.06 23.79 28.25
N LEU A 36 -22.21 24.76 27.34
CA LEU A 36 -22.01 24.54 25.89
C LEU A 36 -20.57 24.09 25.59
N LEU A 37 -19.57 24.77 26.20
CA LEU A 37 -18.16 24.38 26.07
C LEU A 37 -17.92 22.97 26.61
N SER A 38 -18.55 22.61 27.73
CA SER A 38 -18.43 21.27 28.30
C SER A 38 -19.05 20.20 27.43
N LYS A 39 -20.23 20.43 26.86
CA LYS A 39 -20.89 19.55 25.90
C LYS A 39 -20.03 19.42 24.62
N PHE A 40 -19.49 20.54 24.12
CA PHE A 40 -18.60 20.51 22.96
C PHE A 40 -17.32 19.74 23.23
N ALA A 41 -16.75 19.82 24.43
CA ALA A 41 -15.55 19.07 24.80
C ALA A 41 -15.78 17.55 24.87
N ASP A 42 -17.00 17.09 25.11
CA ASP A 42 -17.35 15.66 25.07
C ASP A 42 -17.53 15.14 23.65
N TYR A 43 -18.09 15.94 22.75
CA TYR A 43 -18.47 15.54 21.39
C TYR A 43 -18.05 16.55 20.32
N GLY A 44 -17.18 17.50 20.65
CA GLY A 44 -16.81 18.60 19.78
C GLY A 44 -15.87 18.17 18.67
N PHE A 45 -16.38 17.38 17.73
CA PHE A 45 -15.66 17.15 16.49
C PHE A 45 -15.79 18.38 15.57
N ASN A 46 -14.69 18.86 15.03
CA ASN A 46 -14.71 20.00 14.12
C ASN A 46 -15.54 19.65 12.86
N LYS A 47 -16.69 20.33 12.69
CA LYS A 47 -17.61 20.09 11.57
C LYS A 47 -16.91 20.26 10.22
N SER A 48 -16.02 21.24 10.08
CA SER A 48 -15.26 21.46 8.86
C SER A 48 -14.34 20.28 8.55
N HIS A 49 -13.68 19.73 9.58
CA HIS A 49 -12.87 18.54 9.44
C HIS A 49 -13.73 17.32 9.07
N ALA A 50 -14.86 17.13 9.73
CA ALA A 50 -15.78 16.05 9.41
C ALA A 50 -16.30 16.13 7.96
N ALA A 51 -16.65 17.33 7.49
CA ALA A 51 -17.14 17.54 6.12
C ALA A 51 -16.07 17.20 5.08
N ALA A 52 -14.82 17.64 5.29
CA ALA A 52 -13.72 17.32 4.38
C ALA A 52 -13.45 15.80 4.32
N TYR A 53 -13.40 15.13 5.46
CA TYR A 53 -13.22 13.67 5.50
C TYR A 53 -14.42 12.90 4.94
N ALA A 54 -15.64 13.40 5.08
CA ALA A 54 -16.83 12.79 4.48
C ALA A 54 -16.74 12.76 2.94
N VAL A 55 -16.19 13.80 2.30
CA VAL A 55 -15.97 13.82 0.85
C VAL A 55 -14.97 12.73 0.45
N ILE A 56 -13.83 12.63 1.15
CA ILE A 56 -12.82 11.59 0.87
C ILE A 56 -13.40 10.20 1.09
N ALA A 57 -14.13 9.99 2.19
CA ALA A 57 -14.79 8.72 2.48
C ALA A 57 -15.79 8.33 1.39
N PHE A 58 -16.58 9.29 0.91
CA PHE A 58 -17.50 9.07 -0.21
C PHE A 58 -16.75 8.71 -1.49
N GLN A 59 -15.70 9.45 -1.85
CA GLN A 59 -14.89 9.18 -3.04
C GLN A 59 -14.26 7.78 -3.01
N THR A 60 -13.70 7.38 -1.87
CA THR A 60 -13.10 6.05 -1.72
C THR A 60 -14.16 4.94 -1.81
N ALA A 61 -15.33 5.14 -1.20
CA ALA A 61 -16.45 4.19 -1.30
C ALA A 61 -16.98 4.09 -2.74
N TYR A 62 -17.10 5.22 -3.43
CA TYR A 62 -17.51 5.27 -4.84
C TYR A 62 -16.53 4.52 -5.73
N LEU A 63 -15.23 4.80 -5.62
CA LEU A 63 -14.19 4.12 -6.39
C LEU A 63 -14.18 2.61 -6.10
N LYS A 64 -14.25 2.20 -4.84
CA LYS A 64 -14.32 0.78 -4.46
C LYS A 64 -15.53 0.07 -5.05
N THR A 65 -16.66 0.77 -5.20
CA THR A 65 -17.91 0.20 -5.71
C THR A 65 -17.94 0.09 -7.22
N HIS A 66 -17.52 1.16 -7.91
CA HIS A 66 -17.65 1.26 -9.37
C HIS A 66 -16.40 0.86 -10.14
N TYR A 67 -15.22 0.94 -9.50
CA TYR A 67 -13.91 0.63 -10.09
C TYR A 67 -13.07 -0.22 -9.12
N PRO A 68 -13.60 -1.39 -8.68
CA PRO A 68 -12.95 -2.15 -7.61
C PRO A 68 -11.55 -2.65 -7.99
N ILE A 69 -11.33 -3.03 -9.24
CA ILE A 69 -10.03 -3.56 -9.70
C ILE A 69 -8.96 -2.47 -9.60
N GLU A 70 -9.23 -1.28 -10.10
CA GLU A 70 -8.32 -0.13 -10.04
C GLU A 70 -8.09 0.33 -8.60
N PHE A 71 -9.18 0.38 -7.82
CA PHE A 71 -9.11 0.75 -6.41
C PHE A 71 -8.19 -0.17 -5.61
N PHE A 72 -8.36 -1.49 -5.78
CA PHE A 72 -7.51 -2.46 -5.07
C PHE A 72 -6.09 -2.49 -5.62
N ALA A 73 -5.87 -2.41 -6.92
CA ALA A 73 -4.53 -2.34 -7.50
C ALA A 73 -3.75 -1.13 -6.97
N ALA A 74 -4.38 0.04 -6.90
CA ALA A 74 -3.78 1.25 -6.33
C ALA A 74 -3.53 1.11 -4.83
N SER A 75 -4.52 0.61 -4.06
CA SER A 75 -4.39 0.45 -2.61
C SER A 75 -3.29 -0.54 -2.23
N MET A 76 -3.22 -1.68 -2.92
CA MET A 76 -2.16 -2.69 -2.72
C MET A 76 -0.78 -2.14 -3.10
N SER A 77 -0.69 -1.30 -4.13
CA SER A 77 0.56 -0.67 -4.54
C SER A 77 1.07 0.35 -3.52
N LEU A 78 0.18 1.10 -2.88
CA LEU A 78 0.53 2.03 -1.80
C LEU A 78 1.04 1.31 -0.54
N ASP A 79 0.49 0.14 -0.25
CA ASP A 79 0.85 -0.68 0.91
C ASP A 79 1.76 -1.88 0.53
N ILE A 80 2.51 -1.79 -0.57
CA ILE A 80 3.27 -2.89 -1.18
C ILE A 80 4.22 -3.61 -0.21
N ASN A 81 4.78 -2.89 0.74
CA ASN A 81 5.70 -3.42 1.76
C ASN A 81 4.99 -3.97 3.00
N ASN A 82 3.66 -3.91 3.07
CA ASN A 82 2.88 -4.36 4.22
C ASN A 82 2.15 -5.67 3.89
N THR A 83 2.79 -6.79 4.18
CA THR A 83 2.26 -8.14 3.87
C THR A 83 0.93 -8.42 4.54
N ASP A 84 0.69 -7.89 5.75
CA ASP A 84 -0.56 -8.10 6.48
C ASP A 84 -1.71 -7.40 5.76
N LYS A 85 -1.51 -6.16 5.33
CA LYS A 85 -2.52 -5.44 4.53
C LYS A 85 -2.75 -6.09 3.17
N ILE A 86 -1.69 -6.55 2.48
CA ILE A 86 -1.83 -7.28 1.22
C ILE A 86 -2.68 -8.52 1.42
N SER A 87 -2.50 -9.26 2.52
CA SER A 87 -3.32 -10.44 2.85
C SER A 87 -4.79 -10.07 3.07
N ILE A 88 -5.07 -8.95 3.74
CA ILE A 88 -6.44 -8.44 3.93
C ILE A 88 -7.06 -8.07 2.57
N PHE A 89 -6.35 -7.35 1.72
CA PHE A 89 -6.83 -7.02 0.38
C PHE A 89 -7.09 -8.26 -0.46
N GLN A 90 -6.24 -9.28 -0.38
CA GLN A 90 -6.44 -10.55 -1.07
C GLN A 90 -7.75 -11.24 -0.63
N GLN A 91 -8.06 -11.25 0.66
CA GLN A 91 -9.33 -11.80 1.17
C GLN A 91 -10.54 -11.01 0.63
N GLU A 92 -10.44 -9.67 0.58
CA GLU A 92 -11.49 -8.83 0.00
C GLU A 92 -11.66 -9.09 -1.51
N LEU A 93 -10.57 -9.25 -2.27
CA LEU A 93 -10.62 -9.61 -3.69
C LEU A 93 -11.33 -10.95 -3.90
N MET A 94 -11.02 -11.96 -3.09
CA MET A 94 -11.69 -13.26 -3.14
C MET A 94 -13.20 -13.12 -2.87
N ARG A 95 -13.59 -12.31 -1.89
CA ARG A 95 -15.00 -12.02 -1.58
C ARG A 95 -15.72 -11.36 -2.75
N LEU A 96 -15.04 -10.46 -3.45
CA LEU A 96 -15.56 -9.76 -4.63
C LEU A 96 -15.43 -10.57 -5.92
N LYS A 97 -14.88 -11.79 -5.87
CA LYS A 97 -14.60 -12.66 -7.02
C LYS A 97 -13.67 -12.01 -8.07
N ILE A 98 -12.80 -11.11 -7.62
CA ILE A 98 -11.76 -10.50 -8.45
C ILE A 98 -10.51 -11.37 -8.36
N LYS A 99 -10.01 -11.81 -9.51
CA LYS A 99 -8.82 -12.68 -9.58
C LYS A 99 -7.55 -11.85 -9.32
N LEU A 100 -6.72 -12.31 -8.38
CA LEU A 100 -5.33 -11.89 -8.26
C LEU A 100 -4.48 -12.91 -9.02
N ALA A 101 -3.93 -12.50 -10.17
CA ALA A 101 -3.11 -13.37 -10.99
C ALA A 101 -1.70 -13.51 -10.39
N PRO A 102 -1.04 -14.68 -10.55
CA PRO A 102 0.31 -14.88 -10.07
C PRO A 102 1.29 -13.90 -10.74
N PRO A 103 2.46 -13.66 -10.12
CA PRO A 103 3.48 -12.82 -10.72
C PRO A 103 4.02 -13.45 -12.02
N SER A 104 4.35 -12.62 -13.00
CA SER A 104 4.97 -13.03 -14.27
C SER A 104 5.97 -11.95 -14.69
N VAL A 105 7.16 -12.35 -15.14
CA VAL A 105 8.16 -11.41 -15.66
C VAL A 105 7.72 -10.74 -16.95
N ASN A 106 6.80 -11.35 -17.69
CA ASN A 106 6.28 -10.83 -18.95
C ASN A 106 5.01 -9.97 -18.82
N TYR A 107 4.26 -10.11 -17.73
CA TYR A 107 2.98 -9.39 -17.60
C TYR A 107 2.93 -8.48 -16.38
N SER A 108 3.57 -8.88 -15.27
CA SER A 108 3.55 -8.08 -14.05
C SER A 108 4.42 -6.82 -14.15
N GLY A 109 4.06 -5.82 -13.38
CA GLY A 109 4.87 -4.60 -13.23
C GLY A 109 5.54 -4.52 -11.86
N PRO A 110 6.28 -3.45 -11.59
CA PRO A 110 6.83 -3.18 -10.27
C PRO A 110 5.73 -3.02 -9.21
N ASN A 111 4.58 -2.49 -9.59
CA ASN A 111 3.38 -2.31 -8.77
C ASN A 111 2.26 -3.27 -9.22
N PHE A 112 1.19 -3.38 -8.41
CA PHE A 112 -0.01 -4.10 -8.81
C PHE A 112 -0.68 -3.39 -9.98
N LEU A 113 -1.00 -4.14 -11.03
CA LEU A 113 -1.57 -3.61 -12.26
C LEU A 113 -2.91 -4.27 -12.58
N ARG A 114 -3.84 -3.47 -13.09
CA ARG A 114 -5.05 -4.02 -13.70
C ARG A 114 -4.72 -4.78 -14.98
N ASN A 115 -5.33 -5.94 -15.16
CA ASN A 115 -5.32 -6.70 -16.41
C ASN A 115 -6.74 -7.22 -16.69
N ASN A 116 -7.48 -6.51 -17.52
CA ASN A 116 -8.89 -6.76 -17.78
C ASN A 116 -9.70 -6.86 -16.46
N ASP A 117 -10.22 -8.03 -16.14
CA ASP A 117 -11.02 -8.30 -14.94
C ASP A 117 -10.21 -8.89 -13.77
N SER A 118 -8.89 -8.73 -13.81
CA SER A 118 -7.97 -9.25 -12.79
C SER A 118 -6.93 -8.21 -12.39
N ILE A 119 -6.23 -8.49 -11.29
CA ILE A 119 -5.06 -7.73 -10.85
C ILE A 119 -3.83 -8.63 -11.02
N LEU A 120 -2.79 -8.11 -11.66
CA LEU A 120 -1.48 -8.77 -11.73
C LEU A 120 -0.71 -8.53 -10.43
N TYR A 121 -0.16 -9.61 -9.86
CA TYR A 121 0.68 -9.49 -8.68
C TYR A 121 1.94 -8.69 -8.98
N ALA A 122 2.25 -7.71 -8.14
CA ALA A 122 3.40 -6.83 -8.29
C ALA A 122 4.73 -7.59 -8.09
N LEU A 123 5.67 -7.46 -9.00
CA LEU A 123 7.01 -8.03 -8.81
C LEU A 123 7.73 -7.37 -7.63
N GLY A 124 7.52 -6.06 -7.41
CA GLY A 124 8.07 -5.33 -6.28
C GLY A 124 7.51 -5.72 -4.91
N ALA A 125 6.39 -6.46 -4.86
CA ALA A 125 5.82 -7.00 -3.62
C ALA A 125 6.48 -8.32 -3.18
N ILE A 126 7.28 -8.93 -4.05
CA ILE A 126 7.98 -10.18 -3.75
C ILE A 126 9.13 -9.88 -2.79
N LYS A 127 9.19 -10.64 -1.69
CA LYS A 127 10.24 -10.46 -0.68
C LYS A 127 11.64 -10.62 -1.31
N ASN A 128 12.57 -9.77 -0.94
CA ASN A 128 13.94 -9.70 -1.46
C ASN A 128 14.06 -9.26 -2.93
N VAL A 129 13.01 -8.69 -3.51
CA VAL A 129 13.01 -8.09 -4.83
C VAL A 129 12.96 -6.58 -4.69
N GLY A 130 13.93 -5.87 -5.26
CA GLY A 130 13.98 -4.41 -5.23
C GLY A 130 13.01 -3.79 -6.25
N ILE A 131 12.23 -2.81 -5.80
CA ILE A 131 11.24 -2.15 -6.67
C ILE A 131 11.90 -1.42 -7.85
N GLU A 132 13.07 -0.81 -7.64
CA GLU A 132 13.81 -0.11 -8.71
C GLU A 132 14.29 -1.09 -9.77
N SER A 133 14.85 -2.24 -9.37
CA SER A 133 15.22 -3.31 -10.33
C SER A 133 14.03 -3.80 -11.15
N MET A 134 12.84 -3.80 -10.55
CA MET A 134 11.62 -4.19 -11.27
C MET A 134 11.09 -3.09 -12.20
N LYS A 135 11.40 -1.83 -11.93
CA LYS A 135 11.15 -0.74 -12.87
C LYS A 135 12.06 -0.85 -14.11
N ASP A 136 13.34 -1.13 -13.90
CA ASP A 136 14.30 -1.32 -14.98
C ASP A 136 13.90 -2.51 -15.86
N LEU A 137 13.52 -3.63 -15.26
CA LEU A 137 12.98 -4.80 -15.96
C LEU A 137 11.71 -4.47 -16.76
N TYR A 138 10.80 -3.71 -16.16
CA TYR A 138 9.57 -3.29 -16.82
C TYR A 138 9.85 -2.39 -18.04
N ASN A 139 10.78 -1.45 -17.92
CA ASN A 139 11.19 -0.56 -19.00
C ASN A 139 11.87 -1.34 -20.14
N GLU A 140 12.81 -2.22 -19.79
CA GLU A 140 13.50 -3.09 -20.75
C GLU A 140 12.51 -3.92 -21.58
N ARG A 141 11.55 -4.54 -20.91
CA ARG A 141 10.49 -5.30 -21.58
C ARG A 141 9.60 -4.44 -22.48
N ASN A 142 9.28 -3.22 -22.06
CA ASN A 142 8.45 -2.30 -22.88
C ASN A 142 9.19 -1.82 -24.14
N GLU A 143 10.51 -1.68 -24.07
CA GLU A 143 11.34 -1.25 -25.19
C GLU A 143 11.64 -2.39 -26.16
N ASN A 144 11.94 -3.58 -25.65
CA ASN A 144 12.47 -4.71 -26.45
C ASN A 144 11.52 -5.92 -26.55
N GLY A 145 10.29 -5.80 -26.01
CA GLY A 145 9.29 -6.86 -26.05
C GLY A 145 9.44 -7.90 -24.94
N ASN A 146 8.52 -8.85 -24.91
CA ASN A 146 8.49 -9.93 -23.92
C ASN A 146 9.73 -10.80 -23.98
N PHE A 147 10.12 -11.37 -22.85
CA PHE A 147 11.18 -12.36 -22.76
C PHE A 147 10.68 -13.69 -23.33
N HIS A 148 11.49 -14.30 -24.18
CA HIS A 148 11.15 -15.58 -24.83
C HIS A 148 11.34 -16.77 -23.90
N ASP A 149 12.43 -16.76 -23.14
CA ASP A 149 12.80 -17.80 -22.18
C ASP A 149 13.68 -17.24 -21.05
N LEU A 150 14.12 -18.10 -20.14
CA LEU A 150 14.98 -17.73 -19.02
C LEU A 150 16.37 -17.21 -19.49
N ASN A 151 16.93 -17.74 -20.56
CA ASN A 151 18.24 -17.32 -21.07
C ASN A 151 18.13 -15.91 -21.68
N ASP A 152 17.09 -15.64 -22.45
CA ASP A 152 16.79 -14.31 -22.98
C ASP A 152 16.61 -13.30 -21.83
N PHE A 153 15.84 -13.68 -20.78
CA PHE A 153 15.68 -12.86 -19.58
C PHE A 153 17.02 -12.53 -18.91
N ILE A 154 17.90 -13.53 -18.72
CA ILE A 154 19.22 -13.33 -18.09
C ILE A 154 20.14 -12.46 -18.96
N ASN A 155 20.15 -12.69 -20.26
CA ASN A 155 21.04 -11.97 -21.19
C ASN A 155 20.65 -10.49 -21.35
N ARG A 156 19.36 -10.20 -21.35
CA ARG A 156 18.83 -8.84 -21.53
C ARG A 156 18.89 -8.01 -20.26
N ASN A 157 18.95 -8.64 -19.10
CA ASN A 157 18.98 -7.91 -17.83
C ASN A 157 20.39 -7.87 -17.26
N ASN A 158 20.85 -6.66 -16.94
CA ASN A 158 22.18 -6.46 -16.36
C ASN A 158 22.28 -7.13 -14.99
N THR A 159 23.34 -7.90 -14.76
CA THR A 159 23.62 -8.59 -13.49
C THR A 159 23.77 -7.66 -12.29
N SER A 160 24.06 -6.37 -12.50
CA SER A 160 24.07 -5.35 -11.46
C SER A 160 22.65 -4.96 -11.01
N VAL A 161 21.65 -5.09 -11.87
CA VAL A 161 20.26 -4.75 -11.62
C VAL A 161 19.49 -5.96 -11.09
N ILE A 162 19.70 -7.13 -11.70
CA ILE A 162 19.04 -8.38 -11.32
C ILE A 162 20.09 -9.38 -10.82
N ASN A 163 20.29 -9.38 -9.52
CA ASN A 163 21.25 -10.29 -8.88
C ASN A 163 20.64 -11.69 -8.65
N LYS A 164 21.50 -12.66 -8.30
CA LYS A 164 21.13 -14.05 -8.04
C LYS A 164 19.96 -14.17 -7.05
N LYS A 165 19.97 -13.42 -5.94
CA LYS A 165 18.89 -13.44 -4.93
C LYS A 165 17.54 -12.97 -5.49
N THR A 166 17.57 -12.00 -6.40
CA THR A 166 16.35 -11.52 -7.08
C THR A 166 15.79 -12.62 -7.99
N ILE A 167 16.63 -13.32 -8.78
CA ILE A 167 16.15 -14.42 -9.63
C ILE A 167 15.60 -15.57 -8.78
N GLU A 168 16.27 -15.92 -7.69
CA GLU A 168 15.77 -16.92 -6.73
C GLU A 168 14.38 -16.54 -6.18
N ALA A 169 14.21 -15.28 -5.74
CA ALA A 169 12.94 -14.80 -5.20
C ALA A 169 11.83 -14.80 -6.25
N LEU A 170 12.12 -14.36 -7.48
CA LEU A 170 11.20 -14.40 -8.62
C LEU A 170 10.80 -15.84 -8.97
N SER A 171 11.77 -16.76 -8.98
CA SER A 171 11.53 -18.18 -9.25
C SER A 171 10.66 -18.83 -8.18
N CYS A 172 10.95 -18.59 -6.89
CA CYS A 172 10.13 -19.08 -5.78
C CYS A 172 8.68 -18.59 -5.86
N ALA A 173 8.50 -17.34 -6.29
CA ALA A 173 7.19 -16.73 -6.47
C ALA A 173 6.44 -17.25 -7.72
N GLY A 174 7.12 -17.97 -8.63
CA GLY A 174 6.53 -18.49 -9.86
C GLY A 174 6.52 -17.48 -11.02
N ALA A 175 7.34 -16.44 -10.95
CA ALA A 175 7.38 -15.40 -11.98
C ALA A 175 7.91 -15.88 -13.35
N PHE A 176 8.51 -17.05 -13.41
CA PHE A 176 9.01 -17.72 -14.62
C PHE A 176 8.17 -18.93 -15.07
N ASP A 177 7.03 -19.21 -14.41
CA ASP A 177 6.24 -20.42 -14.69
C ASP A 177 5.75 -20.48 -16.15
N GLU A 178 5.59 -19.34 -16.80
CA GLU A 178 5.21 -19.24 -18.22
C GLU A 178 6.27 -19.81 -19.21
N PHE A 179 7.54 -19.88 -18.79
CA PHE A 179 8.59 -20.47 -19.60
C PHE A 179 8.63 -22.01 -19.56
N ASN A 180 7.70 -22.64 -18.82
CA ASN A 180 7.63 -24.08 -18.62
C ASN A 180 8.93 -24.70 -18.04
N VAL A 181 9.71 -23.91 -17.33
CA VAL A 181 10.91 -24.35 -16.61
C VAL A 181 10.53 -24.60 -15.15
N SER A 182 10.95 -25.77 -14.62
CA SER A 182 10.67 -26.03 -13.19
C SER A 182 11.43 -25.03 -12.31
N ARG A 183 10.78 -24.56 -11.25
CA ARG A 183 11.39 -23.64 -10.28
C ARG A 183 12.71 -24.17 -9.73
N ALA A 184 12.80 -25.50 -9.51
CA ALA A 184 14.02 -26.17 -9.08
C ALA A 184 15.13 -26.09 -10.14
N ALA A 185 14.80 -26.20 -11.44
CA ALA A 185 15.78 -26.07 -12.52
C ALA A 185 16.36 -24.66 -12.59
N VAL A 186 15.55 -23.62 -12.36
CA VAL A 186 16.04 -22.22 -12.26
C VAL A 186 17.07 -22.10 -11.14
N PHE A 187 16.80 -22.70 -9.98
CA PHE A 187 17.75 -22.76 -8.86
C PHE A 187 19.05 -23.47 -9.25
N CYS A 188 18.98 -24.64 -9.89
CA CYS A 188 20.17 -25.37 -10.31
C CYS A 188 21.01 -24.56 -11.30
N LEU A 189 20.41 -23.92 -12.29
CA LEU A 189 21.12 -23.07 -13.26
C LEU A 189 21.88 -21.93 -12.58
N LEU A 190 21.30 -21.31 -11.55
CA LEU A 190 21.96 -20.24 -10.80
C LEU A 190 23.17 -20.71 -9.99
N TYR A 191 23.25 -22.00 -9.62
CA TYR A 191 24.34 -22.58 -8.83
C TYR A 191 25.38 -23.30 -9.68
N THR A 192 25.02 -23.73 -10.90
CA THR A 192 25.92 -24.47 -11.82
C THR A 192 26.59 -23.58 -12.87
N SER A 193 26.06 -22.38 -13.13
CA SER A 193 26.74 -21.41 -13.99
C SER A 193 27.98 -20.87 -13.28
N PRO A 194 29.19 -20.99 -13.84
CA PRO A 194 30.39 -20.41 -13.26
C PRO A 194 30.16 -18.89 -13.10
N SER A 195 30.50 -18.38 -11.92
CA SER A 195 30.50 -16.94 -11.69
C SER A 195 31.40 -16.27 -12.74
N PRO A 196 31.04 -15.09 -13.28
CA PRO A 196 31.94 -14.34 -14.16
C PRO A 196 33.32 -14.08 -13.55
N ARG A 197 33.49 -14.29 -12.23
CA ARG A 197 34.79 -14.21 -11.54
C ARG A 197 35.62 -15.48 -11.67
N ASP A 198 35.03 -16.61 -12.03
CA ASP A 198 35.74 -17.89 -12.15
C ASP A 198 36.34 -18.11 -13.57
N THR A 199 36.05 -17.21 -14.51
CA THR A 199 36.55 -17.27 -15.91
C THR A 199 37.84 -16.46 -16.09
N ILE A 200 38.40 -15.85 -15.06
CA ILE A 200 39.69 -15.16 -15.09
C ILE A 200 40.66 -15.88 -14.15
N ARG A 201 41.14 -17.01 -14.58
CA ARG A 201 42.43 -17.61 -14.20
C ARG A 201 43.10 -18.24 -15.39
#